data_9f4c34bec96e9a3bed4bdcda6bc52c23
#
_entry.id   9f4c34bec96e9a3bed4bdcda6bc52c23
#
_cell.length_a   1.000
_cell.length_b   1.000
_cell.length_c   1.000
_cell.angle_alpha   90.00
_cell.angle_beta   90.00
_cell.angle_gamma   90.00
#
_symmetry.space_group_name_H-M   'P 1'
#
loop_
_entity.id
_entity.type
_entity.pdbx_description
1 polymer ?
#
loop_
_entity_poly.entity_id
_entity_poly.type
_entity_poly.pdbx_seq_one_letter_code
_entity_poly.pdbx_strand_id
1 'polypeptide(L)'
;AAPQDTPEQPAPQDTATEAPMQEAPAQEEPEEDAGAYQPDRILELQPGQLNWVVVTGDYDLYFSVPEGFVETPIGFSVNGNIYCYYAQTLDMLVRVWEAPVDMAGDPGSSRLCTAYGFYVDEASMQETENSRRYTCTGSGRRMSVYETWGDLYAYYFMFEYPDSSMLHTSAYEDLASAFLSRASCNNVLTQPVSAYILPQSAERRLTEADLEGLSHQQLCLARNEIYARHGRRFKNKDIAAYFAEKDWYYPSIDASVFDANQNSYLSEDELYNATFMLGYEKRKFGKSYY
;
A
#
# COMPACT_ATOMS: atom_id res chain seq x y z
N ALA A 1 17.28 -31.83 -88.63
CA ALA A 1 16.09 -31.02 -88.61
C ALA A 1 16.49 -29.65 -88.03
N ALA A 2 16.38 -28.58 -88.84
CA ALA A 2 16.82 -27.23 -88.56
C ALA A 2 15.81 -26.48 -87.69
N PRO A 3 16.23 -25.44 -86.99
CA PRO A 3 15.39 -24.59 -86.18
C PRO A 3 14.66 -23.53 -86.97
N GLN A 4 13.46 -23.17 -86.57
CA GLN A 4 12.70 -22.09 -87.15
C GLN A 4 12.93 -20.76 -86.43
N ASP A 5 13.10 -19.69 -87.23
CA ASP A 5 13.17 -18.31 -86.83
C ASP A 5 11.89 -17.77 -86.19
N THR A 6 12.06 -16.95 -85.16
CA THR A 6 11.00 -16.14 -84.61
C THR A 6 11.30 -14.67 -84.87
N PRO A 7 10.34 -13.88 -85.36
CA PRO A 7 10.62 -12.47 -85.78
C PRO A 7 10.62 -11.52 -84.50
N GLU A 8 11.49 -10.57 -84.64
CA GLU A 8 11.78 -9.45 -83.75
C GLU A 8 10.62 -8.45 -83.73
N GLN A 9 10.22 -8.02 -82.54
CA GLN A 9 9.18 -7.03 -82.31
C GLN A 9 9.86 -5.71 -81.84
N PRO A 10 9.53 -4.52 -82.44
CA PRO A 10 10.20 -3.28 -82.09
C PRO A 10 9.78 -2.68 -80.74
N ALA A 11 10.71 -2.02 -80.09
CA ALA A 11 10.57 -1.37 -78.82
C ALA A 11 9.58 -0.18 -78.84
N PRO A 12 8.82 0.07 -77.76
CA PRO A 12 8.04 1.29 -77.59
C PRO A 12 8.91 2.44 -77.06
N GLN A 13 8.67 3.61 -77.63
CA GLN A 13 9.28 4.88 -77.21
C GLN A 13 8.82 5.39 -75.85
N ASP A 14 9.78 5.85 -75.08
CA ASP A 14 9.60 6.64 -73.90
C ASP A 14 8.83 7.96 -74.14
N THR A 15 7.71 8.10 -73.44
CA THR A 15 7.15 9.43 -73.11
C THR A 15 7.07 9.54 -71.59
N ALA A 16 8.09 10.22 -71.05
CA ALA A 16 8.11 10.66 -69.69
C ALA A 16 7.02 11.70 -69.44
N THR A 17 6.00 11.34 -68.67
CA THR A 17 5.08 12.29 -68.05
C THR A 17 5.45 12.32 -66.55
N GLU A 18 6.01 13.42 -66.10
CA GLU A 18 6.24 13.71 -64.70
C GLU A 18 4.91 13.72 -63.95
N ALA A 19 4.75 12.76 -63.04
CA ALA A 19 3.70 12.79 -62.03
C ALA A 19 4.17 13.67 -60.83
N PRO A 20 3.27 14.43 -60.21
CA PRO A 20 3.64 15.29 -59.05
C PRO A 20 4.09 14.41 -57.87
N MET A 21 5.21 14.81 -57.26
CA MET A 21 5.72 14.25 -56.01
C MET A 21 4.62 14.37 -54.94
N GLN A 22 4.08 13.25 -54.56
CA GLN A 22 3.26 13.11 -53.37
C GLN A 22 4.22 13.22 -52.18
N GLU A 23 4.04 14.23 -51.34
CA GLU A 23 4.71 14.32 -50.05
C GLU A 23 4.40 13.04 -49.26
N ALA A 24 5.47 12.40 -48.79
CA ALA A 24 5.34 11.27 -47.86
C ALA A 24 4.59 11.75 -46.61
N PRO A 25 3.64 10.97 -46.08
CA PRO A 25 3.01 11.33 -44.81
C PRO A 25 4.11 11.43 -43.73
N ALA A 26 4.04 12.51 -42.95
CA ALA A 26 4.86 12.67 -41.75
C ALA A 26 4.81 11.38 -40.96
N GLN A 27 5.97 10.83 -40.64
CA GLN A 27 6.06 9.74 -39.67
C GLN A 27 5.52 10.31 -38.34
N GLU A 28 4.35 9.83 -37.93
CA GLU A 28 3.89 9.98 -36.56
C GLU A 28 4.99 9.39 -35.70
N GLU A 29 5.55 10.20 -34.80
CA GLU A 29 6.40 9.70 -33.73
C GLU A 29 5.58 8.63 -32.98
N PRO A 30 6.19 7.47 -32.65
CA PRO A 30 5.47 6.45 -31.92
C PRO A 30 4.94 7.09 -30.62
N GLU A 31 3.63 7.05 -30.42
CA GLU A 31 3.04 7.39 -29.13
C GLU A 31 3.84 6.63 -28.07
N GLU A 32 4.45 7.37 -27.15
CA GLU A 32 5.11 6.75 -25.99
C GLU A 32 4.07 5.81 -25.36
N ASP A 33 4.42 4.54 -25.28
CA ASP A 33 3.56 3.51 -24.69
C ASP A 33 3.29 3.90 -23.22
N ALA A 34 2.14 4.51 -22.99
CA ALA A 34 1.71 5.02 -21.70
C ALA A 34 1.68 3.93 -20.60
N GLY A 35 1.85 2.67 -21.01
CA GLY A 35 1.96 1.51 -20.14
C GLY A 35 3.40 1.05 -19.84
N ALA A 36 4.43 1.57 -20.53
CA ALA A 36 5.81 1.13 -20.33
C ALA A 36 6.33 1.49 -18.93
N TYR A 37 7.26 0.66 -18.41
CA TYR A 37 7.94 0.93 -17.15
C TYR A 37 8.65 2.28 -17.13
N GLN A 38 8.37 3.08 -16.12
CA GLN A 38 8.95 4.40 -15.91
C GLN A 38 9.66 4.44 -14.55
N PRO A 39 11.00 4.34 -14.52
CA PRO A 39 11.74 4.17 -13.26
C PRO A 39 11.44 5.23 -12.20
N ASP A 40 11.33 6.50 -12.61
CA ASP A 40 11.11 7.61 -11.68
C ASP A 40 9.65 7.82 -11.29
N ARG A 41 8.72 7.10 -11.92
CA ARG A 41 7.28 7.23 -11.65
C ARG A 41 6.93 6.97 -10.18
N ILE A 42 7.64 6.05 -9.53
CA ILE A 42 7.43 5.76 -8.11
C ILE A 42 7.72 6.97 -7.21
N LEU A 43 8.66 7.83 -7.59
CA LEU A 43 9.03 9.03 -6.82
C LEU A 43 7.96 10.12 -6.88
N GLU A 44 7.12 10.11 -7.92
CA GLU A 44 6.04 11.06 -8.12
C GLU A 44 4.76 10.65 -7.37
N LEU A 45 4.67 9.40 -6.97
CA LEU A 45 3.47 8.89 -6.31
C LEU A 45 3.35 9.40 -4.87
N GLN A 46 2.15 9.80 -4.55
CA GLN A 46 1.75 10.11 -3.18
C GLN A 46 0.64 9.14 -2.76
N PRO A 47 0.94 8.13 -1.95
CA PRO A 47 -0.01 7.08 -1.60
C PRO A 47 -1.34 7.58 -1.03
N GLY A 48 -1.32 8.71 -0.32
CA GLY A 48 -2.52 9.37 0.21
C GLY A 48 -3.44 10.01 -0.84
N GLN A 49 -2.95 10.21 -2.07
CA GLN A 49 -3.72 10.79 -3.19
C GLN A 49 -4.20 9.74 -4.20
N LEU A 50 -3.82 8.48 -4.01
CA LEU A 50 -4.25 7.39 -4.89
C LEU A 50 -5.71 7.00 -4.61
N ASN A 51 -6.42 6.66 -5.68
CA ASN A 51 -7.71 5.97 -5.55
C ASN A 51 -7.46 4.49 -5.26
N TRP A 52 -8.17 3.93 -4.29
CA TRP A 52 -8.01 2.57 -3.83
C TRP A 52 -9.29 1.76 -4.04
N VAL A 53 -9.14 0.56 -4.57
CA VAL A 53 -10.23 -0.39 -4.79
C VAL A 53 -10.15 -1.47 -3.71
N VAL A 54 -11.24 -1.70 -3.00
CA VAL A 54 -11.30 -2.72 -1.94
C VAL A 54 -11.43 -4.10 -2.56
N VAL A 55 -10.63 -5.03 -2.07
CA VAL A 55 -10.67 -6.46 -2.39
C VAL A 55 -11.04 -7.23 -1.12
N THR A 56 -11.96 -8.18 -1.26
CA THR A 56 -12.39 -9.06 -0.17
C THR A 56 -11.85 -10.46 -0.43
N GLY A 57 -11.14 -11.01 0.54
CA GLY A 57 -10.69 -12.39 0.55
C GLY A 57 -11.73 -13.34 1.16
N ASP A 58 -11.42 -14.64 1.18
CA ASP A 58 -12.32 -15.69 1.70
C ASP A 58 -12.11 -15.98 3.19
N TYR A 59 -10.94 -15.63 3.76
CA TYR A 59 -10.57 -15.89 5.15
C TYR A 59 -10.53 -14.62 5.98
N ASP A 60 -11.63 -13.87 5.96
CA ASP A 60 -11.80 -12.61 6.71
C ASP A 60 -10.73 -11.55 6.39
N LEU A 61 -10.18 -11.58 5.19
CA LEU A 61 -9.22 -10.63 4.67
C LEU A 61 -9.90 -9.55 3.86
N TYR A 62 -9.59 -8.30 4.17
CA TYR A 62 -9.91 -7.12 3.35
C TYR A 62 -8.62 -6.37 3.09
N PHE A 63 -8.39 -5.97 1.86
CA PHE A 63 -7.28 -5.10 1.51
C PHE A 63 -7.66 -4.17 0.36
N SER A 64 -6.84 -3.19 0.08
CA SER A 64 -7.12 -2.28 -1.03
C SER A 64 -5.93 -2.21 -1.97
N VAL A 65 -6.25 -2.06 -3.26
CA VAL A 65 -5.28 -1.98 -4.35
C VAL A 65 -5.47 -0.63 -5.05
N PRO A 66 -4.42 0.13 -5.35
CA PRO A 66 -4.57 1.39 -6.08
C PRO A 66 -5.05 1.14 -7.51
N GLU A 67 -5.80 2.09 -8.06
CA GLU A 67 -6.06 2.13 -9.50
C GLU A 67 -4.74 2.08 -10.29
N GLY A 68 -4.74 1.33 -11.39
CA GLY A 68 -3.54 1.10 -12.21
C GLY A 68 -2.79 -0.19 -11.86
N PHE A 69 -3.14 -0.85 -10.75
CA PHE A 69 -2.74 -2.23 -10.49
C PHE A 69 -3.78 -3.18 -11.10
N VAL A 70 -3.34 -4.01 -12.03
CA VAL A 70 -4.20 -4.94 -12.75
C VAL A 70 -4.03 -6.34 -12.19
N GLU A 71 -5.14 -7.02 -11.93
CA GLU A 71 -5.10 -8.41 -11.51
C GLU A 71 -4.37 -9.26 -12.56
N THR A 72 -3.43 -10.08 -12.10
CA THR A 72 -2.60 -10.91 -12.97
C THR A 72 -2.69 -12.39 -12.57
N PRO A 73 -2.68 -13.31 -13.55
CA PRO A 73 -2.77 -14.74 -13.25
C PRO A 73 -1.60 -15.22 -12.39
N ILE A 74 -1.88 -16.16 -11.50
CA ILE A 74 -0.89 -16.81 -10.65
C ILE A 74 -0.24 -17.93 -11.45
N GLY A 75 1.10 -17.99 -11.44
CA GLY A 75 1.87 -18.99 -12.20
C GLY A 75 1.90 -20.39 -11.59
N PHE A 76 1.37 -20.61 -10.38
CA PHE A 76 1.41 -21.90 -9.67
C PHE A 76 0.30 -22.01 -8.62
N SER A 77 0.08 -23.24 -8.16
CA SER A 77 -0.91 -23.54 -7.12
C SER A 77 -0.27 -23.47 -5.74
N VAL A 78 -0.95 -22.81 -4.81
CA VAL A 78 -0.63 -22.78 -3.38
C VAL A 78 -1.82 -23.29 -2.57
N ASN A 79 -1.57 -23.74 -1.35
CA ASN A 79 -2.64 -24.00 -0.40
C ASN A 79 -3.19 -22.65 0.08
N GLY A 80 -4.50 -22.45 -0.04
CA GLY A 80 -5.16 -21.19 0.26
C GLY A 80 -5.37 -20.32 -0.98
N ASN A 81 -5.74 -19.07 -0.77
CA ASN A 81 -6.03 -18.12 -1.83
C ASN A 81 -4.88 -17.13 -2.01
N ILE A 82 -4.53 -16.84 -3.24
CA ILE A 82 -3.54 -15.84 -3.58
C ILE A 82 -4.11 -14.85 -4.58
N TYR A 83 -3.92 -13.59 -4.32
CA TYR A 83 -4.31 -12.45 -5.13
C TYR A 83 -3.06 -11.79 -5.67
N CYS A 84 -2.96 -11.59 -6.97
CA CYS A 84 -1.81 -10.99 -7.63
C CYS A 84 -2.23 -9.76 -8.42
N TYR A 85 -1.52 -8.65 -8.21
CA TYR A 85 -1.75 -7.38 -8.90
C TYR A 85 -0.43 -6.82 -9.41
N TYR A 86 -0.41 -6.37 -10.65
CA TYR A 86 0.78 -5.81 -11.28
C TYR A 86 0.53 -4.39 -11.80
N ALA A 87 1.44 -3.50 -11.49
CA ALA A 87 1.48 -2.15 -12.03
C ALA A 87 2.65 -2.05 -13.03
N GLN A 88 2.34 -2.03 -14.31
CA GLN A 88 3.33 -2.05 -15.39
C GLN A 88 4.24 -0.81 -15.37
N THR A 89 3.68 0.37 -15.15
CA THR A 89 4.44 1.63 -15.09
C THR A 89 5.43 1.69 -13.94
N LEU A 90 5.16 0.97 -12.86
CA LEU A 90 6.01 0.88 -11.66
C LEU A 90 6.90 -0.37 -11.69
N ASP A 91 6.65 -1.31 -12.57
CA ASP A 91 7.19 -2.67 -12.52
C ASP A 91 7.08 -3.29 -11.11
N MET A 92 5.93 -3.06 -10.48
CA MET A 92 5.65 -3.54 -9.13
C MET A 92 4.59 -4.63 -9.14
N LEU A 93 4.89 -5.75 -8.48
CA LEU A 93 3.98 -6.87 -8.31
C LEU A 93 3.63 -7.01 -6.82
N VAL A 94 2.34 -7.05 -6.54
CA VAL A 94 1.80 -7.28 -5.21
C VAL A 94 1.16 -8.66 -5.18
N ARG A 95 1.56 -9.48 -4.22
CA ARG A 95 0.90 -10.76 -3.94
C ARG A 95 0.36 -10.73 -2.51
N VAL A 96 -0.89 -11.08 -2.37
CA VAL A 96 -1.51 -11.26 -1.07
C VAL A 96 -1.97 -12.71 -0.98
N TRP A 97 -1.49 -13.44 0.01
CA TRP A 97 -1.85 -14.83 0.23
C TRP A 97 -2.53 -14.98 1.59
N GLU A 98 -3.61 -15.76 1.60
CA GLU A 98 -4.34 -16.11 2.81
C GLU A 98 -4.58 -17.63 2.84
N ALA A 99 -4.43 -18.23 4.02
CA ALA A 99 -4.69 -19.65 4.22
C ALA A 99 -5.04 -19.96 5.67
N PRO A 100 -5.79 -21.06 5.95
CA PRO A 100 -5.86 -21.62 7.29
C PRO A 100 -4.47 -21.98 7.81
N VAL A 101 -4.22 -21.74 9.10
CA VAL A 101 -2.90 -21.94 9.72
C VAL A 101 -2.41 -23.38 9.58
N ASP A 102 -3.33 -24.36 9.69
CA ASP A 102 -3.03 -25.79 9.51
C ASP A 102 -2.65 -26.15 8.05
N MET A 103 -3.11 -25.39 7.06
CA MET A 103 -2.76 -25.54 5.65
C MET A 103 -1.53 -24.70 5.24
N ALA A 104 -1.30 -23.59 5.92
CA ALA A 104 -0.15 -22.72 5.66
C ALA A 104 1.18 -23.43 5.94
N GLY A 105 1.15 -24.46 6.79
CA GLY A 105 2.34 -25.15 7.27
C GLY A 105 3.14 -24.27 8.22
N ASP A 106 4.39 -24.63 8.49
CA ASP A 106 5.31 -23.70 9.12
C ASP A 106 5.32 -22.42 8.28
N PRO A 107 4.99 -21.26 8.84
CA PRO A 107 5.01 -19.97 8.13
C PRO A 107 6.43 -19.55 7.70
N GLY A 108 7.26 -20.52 7.42
CA GLY A 108 8.58 -20.36 6.83
C GLY A 108 8.47 -19.78 5.42
N SER A 109 8.18 -18.50 5.38
CA SER A 109 8.21 -17.61 4.21
C SER A 109 9.47 -17.74 3.35
N SER A 110 10.56 -18.21 3.92
CA SER A 110 11.76 -18.60 3.17
C SER A 110 11.43 -19.56 2.02
N ARG A 111 10.44 -20.44 2.18
CA ARG A 111 9.99 -21.34 1.10
C ARG A 111 9.27 -20.60 -0.01
N LEU A 112 8.39 -19.64 0.33
CA LEU A 112 7.73 -18.81 -0.67
C LEU A 112 8.75 -17.93 -1.40
N CYS A 113 9.62 -17.23 -0.68
CA CYS A 113 10.69 -16.44 -1.31
C CYS A 113 11.52 -17.29 -2.25
N THR A 114 11.96 -18.47 -1.80
CA THR A 114 12.76 -19.40 -2.63
C THR A 114 11.97 -19.89 -3.85
N ALA A 115 10.68 -20.18 -3.71
CA ALA A 115 9.81 -20.58 -4.82
C ALA A 115 9.69 -19.49 -5.89
N TYR A 116 9.77 -18.23 -5.49
CA TYR A 116 9.81 -17.08 -6.39
C TYR A 116 11.23 -16.69 -6.85
N GLY A 117 12.27 -17.41 -6.43
CA GLY A 117 13.66 -17.14 -6.81
C GLY A 117 14.33 -16.04 -6.00
N PHE A 118 13.85 -15.77 -4.80
CA PHE A 118 14.41 -14.78 -3.88
C PHE A 118 15.15 -15.43 -2.72
N TYR A 119 16.11 -14.70 -2.18
CA TYR A 119 16.87 -15.07 -0.98
C TYR A 119 16.54 -14.07 0.13
N VAL A 120 16.22 -14.60 1.31
CA VAL A 120 15.90 -13.78 2.50
C VAL A 120 17.14 -13.07 3.00
N ASP A 121 17.02 -11.79 3.26
CA ASP A 121 18.00 -11.03 4.03
C ASP A 121 17.70 -11.20 5.52
N GLU A 122 18.39 -12.15 6.15
CA GLU A 122 18.21 -12.48 7.57
C GLU A 122 18.47 -11.28 8.49
N ALA A 123 19.32 -10.33 8.08
CA ALA A 123 19.61 -9.13 8.85
C ALA A 123 18.43 -8.13 8.87
N SER A 124 17.54 -8.23 7.88
CA SER A 124 16.33 -7.39 7.80
C SER A 124 15.17 -7.91 8.64
N MET A 125 15.26 -9.13 9.19
CA MET A 125 14.16 -9.81 9.83
C MET A 125 13.76 -9.15 11.14
N GLN A 126 12.48 -8.82 11.24
CA GLN A 126 11.83 -8.34 12.45
C GLN A 126 10.66 -9.27 12.76
N GLU A 127 10.64 -9.83 13.96
CA GLU A 127 9.65 -10.81 14.37
C GLU A 127 9.01 -10.42 15.71
N THR A 128 7.70 -10.67 15.78
CA THR A 128 6.91 -10.58 17.02
C THR A 128 6.24 -11.93 17.24
N GLU A 129 5.44 -12.07 18.27
CA GLU A 129 4.69 -13.30 18.57
C GLU A 129 3.81 -13.74 17.38
N ASN A 130 3.20 -12.79 16.65
CA ASN A 130 2.15 -13.07 15.67
C ASN A 130 2.43 -12.42 14.31
N SER A 131 3.62 -11.89 14.08
CA SER A 131 3.97 -11.29 12.81
C SER A 131 5.46 -11.36 12.52
N ARG A 132 5.78 -11.31 11.23
CA ARG A 132 7.16 -11.26 10.75
C ARG A 132 7.25 -10.30 9.57
N ARG A 133 8.31 -9.51 9.54
CA ARG A 133 8.64 -8.63 8.42
C ARG A 133 10.09 -8.82 8.03
N TYR A 134 10.37 -8.89 6.73
CA TYR A 134 11.73 -9.03 6.21
C TYR A 134 11.77 -8.65 4.72
N THR A 135 12.99 -8.52 4.19
CA THR A 135 13.22 -8.29 2.78
C THR A 135 13.94 -9.48 2.12
N CYS A 136 13.69 -9.64 0.83
CA CYS A 136 14.34 -10.64 0.00
C CYS A 136 14.92 -9.96 -1.24
N THR A 137 15.97 -10.53 -1.82
CA THR A 137 16.55 -10.10 -3.07
C THR A 137 16.73 -11.25 -4.04
N GLY A 138 16.57 -11.02 -5.33
CA GLY A 138 16.75 -12.03 -6.36
C GLY A 138 16.59 -11.45 -7.76
N SER A 139 17.47 -11.84 -8.68
CA SER A 139 17.38 -11.49 -10.11
C SER A 139 17.24 -9.98 -10.41
N GLY A 140 17.93 -9.13 -9.64
CA GLY A 140 17.85 -7.68 -9.79
C GLY A 140 16.53 -7.07 -9.26
N ARG A 141 15.80 -7.80 -8.45
CA ARG A 141 14.56 -7.36 -7.81
C ARG A 141 14.66 -7.48 -6.29
N ARG A 142 13.86 -6.72 -5.63
CA ARG A 142 13.66 -6.75 -4.17
C ARG A 142 12.21 -7.14 -3.88
N MET A 143 12.00 -7.85 -2.80
CA MET A 143 10.67 -8.16 -2.29
C MET A 143 10.60 -7.87 -0.81
N SER A 144 9.66 -7.04 -0.40
CA SER A 144 9.33 -6.82 1.00
C SER A 144 8.17 -7.74 1.38
N VAL A 145 8.34 -8.47 2.47
CA VAL A 145 7.37 -9.45 2.95
C VAL A 145 6.89 -9.03 4.33
N TYR A 146 5.60 -9.08 4.49
CA TYR A 146 4.92 -8.93 5.75
C TYR A 146 4.00 -10.13 5.97
N GLU A 147 4.22 -10.83 7.06
CA GLU A 147 3.45 -11.99 7.48
C GLU A 147 2.75 -11.73 8.78
N THR A 148 1.55 -12.27 8.90
CA THR A 148 0.84 -12.22 10.14
C THR A 148 -0.06 -13.43 10.27
N TRP A 149 -0.23 -13.95 11.48
CA TRP A 149 -1.00 -15.14 11.75
C TRP A 149 -1.73 -15.04 13.08
N GLY A 150 -2.89 -15.66 13.13
CA GLY A 150 -3.67 -15.87 14.34
C GLY A 150 -3.88 -17.34 14.60
N ASP A 151 -4.92 -17.67 15.36
CA ASP A 151 -5.24 -19.07 15.70
C ASP A 151 -5.82 -19.85 14.51
N LEU A 152 -6.47 -19.18 13.56
CA LEU A 152 -7.21 -19.82 12.46
C LEU A 152 -6.55 -19.59 11.09
N TYR A 153 -6.06 -18.38 10.83
CA TYR A 153 -5.60 -17.98 9.50
C TYR A 153 -4.22 -17.31 9.55
N ALA A 154 -3.48 -17.43 8.44
CA ALA A 154 -2.24 -16.74 8.18
C ALA A 154 -2.38 -15.92 6.90
N TYR A 155 -1.73 -14.76 6.88
CA TYR A 155 -1.78 -13.79 5.78
C TYR A 155 -0.37 -13.32 5.44
N TYR A 156 -0.10 -13.22 4.13
CA TYR A 156 1.20 -12.83 3.61
C TYR A 156 1.00 -11.73 2.59
N PHE A 157 1.70 -10.63 2.78
CA PHE A 157 1.74 -9.52 1.84
C PHE A 157 3.15 -9.44 1.29
N MET A 158 3.29 -9.59 -0.01
CA MET A 158 4.56 -9.62 -0.72
C MET A 158 4.57 -8.52 -1.78
N PHE A 159 5.50 -7.61 -1.67
CA PHE A 159 5.67 -6.45 -2.54
C PHE A 159 6.99 -6.59 -3.29
N GLU A 160 6.91 -6.94 -4.58
CA GLU A 160 8.06 -7.16 -5.45
C GLU A 160 8.23 -5.97 -6.38
N TYR A 161 9.44 -5.42 -6.45
CA TYR A 161 9.80 -4.25 -7.24
C TYR A 161 11.28 -4.30 -7.68
N PRO A 162 11.72 -3.48 -8.68
CA PRO A 162 13.12 -3.44 -9.11
C PRO A 162 14.06 -3.09 -7.96
N ASP A 163 15.18 -3.82 -7.84
CA ASP A 163 16.26 -3.44 -6.91
C ASP A 163 17.01 -2.26 -7.52
N SER A 164 16.82 -1.08 -6.97
CA SER A 164 17.25 0.18 -7.52
C SER A 164 17.90 1.07 -6.45
N SER A 165 17.98 2.38 -6.68
CA SER A 165 18.58 3.31 -5.72
C SER A 165 17.84 3.28 -4.37
N MET A 166 18.52 3.72 -3.32
CA MET A 166 17.92 3.82 -1.98
C MET A 166 16.66 4.71 -1.96
N LEU A 167 16.63 5.76 -2.79
CA LEU A 167 15.50 6.67 -2.91
C LEU A 167 14.26 5.95 -3.49
N HIS A 168 14.43 5.20 -4.58
CA HIS A 168 13.35 4.43 -5.18
C HIS A 168 12.88 3.31 -4.26
N THR A 169 13.81 2.60 -3.63
CA THR A 169 13.49 1.56 -2.62
C THR A 169 12.60 2.14 -1.51
N SER A 170 12.95 3.31 -0.97
CA SER A 170 12.13 3.98 0.06
C SER A 170 10.73 4.30 -0.44
N ALA A 171 10.60 4.80 -1.68
CA ALA A 171 9.29 5.12 -2.25
C ALA A 171 8.42 3.86 -2.49
N TYR A 172 9.01 2.74 -2.90
CA TYR A 172 8.30 1.45 -2.97
C TYR A 172 7.85 0.95 -1.59
N GLU A 173 8.70 1.10 -0.57
CA GLU A 173 8.37 0.75 0.82
C GLU A 173 7.24 1.64 1.39
N ASP A 174 7.21 2.91 1.05
CA ASP A 174 6.13 3.84 1.43
C ASP A 174 4.80 3.40 0.79
N LEU A 175 4.83 2.99 -0.48
CA LEU A 175 3.65 2.46 -1.16
C LEU A 175 3.21 1.12 -0.54
N ALA A 176 4.14 0.20 -0.25
CA ALA A 176 3.85 -1.06 0.45
C ALA A 176 3.25 -0.81 1.84
N SER A 177 3.76 0.16 2.57
CA SER A 177 3.22 0.57 3.87
C SER A 177 1.79 1.11 3.76
N ALA A 178 1.50 1.85 2.68
CA ALA A 178 0.15 2.34 2.40
C ALA A 178 -0.83 1.21 2.06
N PHE A 179 -0.39 0.15 1.38
CA PHE A 179 -1.19 -1.07 1.21
C PHE A 179 -1.50 -1.74 2.55
N LEU A 180 -0.48 -1.96 3.37
CA LEU A 180 -0.63 -2.60 4.68
C LEU A 180 -1.56 -1.82 5.61
N SER A 181 -1.51 -0.49 5.56
CA SER A 181 -2.40 0.37 6.36
C SER A 181 -3.88 0.26 5.97
N ARG A 182 -4.17 -0.32 4.79
CA ARG A 182 -5.53 -0.54 4.26
C ARG A 182 -5.92 -2.02 4.26
N ALA A 183 -5.09 -2.87 4.84
CA ALA A 183 -5.42 -4.27 5.04
C ALA A 183 -6.06 -4.49 6.42
N SER A 184 -7.06 -5.35 6.48
CA SER A 184 -7.74 -5.78 7.70
C SER A 184 -8.00 -7.27 7.64
N CYS A 185 -7.71 -7.98 8.72
CA CYS A 185 -7.96 -9.41 8.85
C CYS A 185 -8.45 -9.73 10.27
N ASN A 186 -9.54 -10.49 10.38
CA ASN A 186 -10.31 -10.60 11.62
C ASN A 186 -9.65 -11.42 12.73
N ASN A 187 -8.60 -12.19 12.43
CA ASN A 187 -7.97 -13.08 13.43
C ASN A 187 -6.58 -12.67 13.81
N VAL A 188 -6.21 -11.50 13.43
CA VAL A 188 -4.86 -11.08 13.72
C VAL A 188 -4.88 -9.82 14.48
N LEU A 189 -4.02 -9.81 15.43
CA LEU A 189 -3.40 -8.69 16.07
C LEU A 189 -2.72 -7.69 15.10
N THR A 190 -2.84 -7.86 13.79
CA THR A 190 -2.80 -6.75 12.88
C THR A 190 -4.12 -6.01 13.06
N GLN A 191 -4.19 -5.32 14.17
CA GLN A 191 -4.71 -3.98 13.99
C GLN A 191 -4.16 -3.49 12.65
N PRO A 192 -4.96 -3.09 11.63
CA PRO A 192 -4.46 -2.17 10.63
C PRO A 192 -3.60 -1.22 11.42
N VAL A 193 -2.43 -0.81 10.91
CA VAL A 193 -1.73 0.31 11.57
C VAL A 193 -2.83 1.34 11.65
N SER A 194 -3.48 1.33 12.80
CA SER A 194 -4.78 1.97 12.93
C SER A 194 -4.47 3.40 12.62
N ALA A 195 -5.20 3.97 11.67
CA ALA A 195 -5.13 5.40 11.48
C ALA A 195 -5.24 6.11 12.84
N TYR A 196 -5.59 5.34 13.85
CA TYR A 196 -5.77 5.74 15.26
C TYR A 196 -4.85 4.96 16.19
N ILE A 197 -4.30 5.62 17.21
CA ILE A 197 -3.48 4.99 18.27
C ILE A 197 -4.37 4.06 19.12
N LEU A 198 -5.62 4.49 19.39
CA LEU A 198 -6.60 3.73 20.16
C LEU A 198 -7.97 3.76 19.46
N PRO A 199 -8.17 2.96 18.39
CA PRO A 199 -9.43 2.92 17.64
C PRO A 199 -10.64 2.58 18.54
N GLN A 200 -10.48 1.63 19.46
CA GLN A 200 -11.52 1.21 20.39
C GLN A 200 -12.00 2.32 21.35
N SER A 201 -11.29 3.46 21.38
CA SER A 201 -11.70 4.61 22.21
C SER A 201 -13.02 5.26 21.77
N ALA A 202 -13.49 4.98 20.54
CA ALA A 202 -14.80 5.41 20.03
C ALA A 202 -15.90 4.35 20.26
N GLU A 203 -15.54 3.12 20.60
CA GLU A 203 -16.45 1.96 20.61
C GLU A 203 -16.84 1.52 22.03
N ARG A 204 -15.94 1.68 22.99
CA ARG A 204 -16.12 1.24 24.35
C ARG A 204 -15.27 2.05 25.34
N ARG A 205 -15.57 1.90 26.61
CA ARG A 205 -14.71 2.43 27.69
C ARG A 205 -13.38 1.67 27.73
N LEU A 206 -12.29 2.45 27.80
CA LEU A 206 -10.94 1.96 27.93
C LEU A 206 -10.63 1.52 29.38
N THR A 207 -9.68 0.60 29.48
CA THR A 207 -9.08 0.12 30.73
C THR A 207 -7.60 0.51 30.81
N GLU A 208 -6.94 0.32 31.96
CA GLU A 208 -5.50 0.55 32.06
C GLU A 208 -4.69 -0.39 31.16
N ALA A 209 -5.16 -1.60 30.92
CA ALA A 209 -4.53 -2.55 30.01
C ALA A 209 -4.49 -2.03 28.55
N ASP A 210 -5.49 -1.26 28.11
CA ASP A 210 -5.51 -0.65 26.78
C ASP A 210 -4.45 0.46 26.63
N LEU A 211 -3.98 1.02 27.73
CA LEU A 211 -3.00 2.12 27.78
C LEU A 211 -1.59 1.63 28.11
N GLU A 212 -1.45 0.37 28.47
CA GLU A 212 -0.18 -0.24 28.81
C GLU A 212 0.75 -0.24 27.59
N GLY A 213 2.02 0.07 27.79
CA GLY A 213 2.98 0.16 26.68
C GLY A 213 3.02 1.52 25.94
N LEU A 214 1.98 2.35 26.04
CA LEU A 214 2.00 3.66 25.40
C LEU A 214 2.98 4.62 26.07
N SER A 215 3.75 5.32 25.26
CA SER A 215 4.61 6.42 25.70
C SER A 215 3.76 7.63 26.13
N HIS A 216 4.40 8.58 26.83
CA HIS A 216 3.73 9.83 27.26
C HIS A 216 3.15 10.61 26.07
N GLN A 217 3.93 10.70 24.97
CA GLN A 217 3.49 11.35 23.75
C GLN A 217 2.33 10.60 23.08
N GLN A 218 2.41 9.28 22.99
CA GLN A 218 1.33 8.45 22.40
C GLN A 218 0.02 8.56 23.18
N LEU A 219 0.06 8.60 24.51
CA LEU A 219 -1.14 8.83 25.34
C LEU A 219 -1.78 10.20 25.07
N CYS A 220 -0.94 11.25 24.96
CA CYS A 220 -1.41 12.58 24.61
C CYS A 220 -2.06 12.60 23.23
N LEU A 221 -1.42 11.99 22.22
CA LEU A 221 -1.93 11.93 20.86
C LEU A 221 -3.22 11.11 20.78
N ALA A 222 -3.28 9.92 21.42
CA ALA A 222 -4.47 9.07 21.46
C ALA A 222 -5.68 9.80 22.09
N ARG A 223 -5.46 10.55 23.16
CA ARG A 223 -6.50 11.39 23.76
C ARG A 223 -6.99 12.48 22.79
N ASN A 224 -6.08 13.11 22.07
CA ASN A 224 -6.43 14.15 21.11
C ASN A 224 -7.04 13.57 19.81
N GLU A 225 -6.80 12.31 19.48
CA GLU A 225 -7.49 11.61 18.39
C GLU A 225 -9.01 11.58 18.57
N ILE A 226 -9.49 11.39 19.80
CA ILE A 226 -10.93 11.44 20.07
C ILE A 226 -11.51 12.76 19.59
N TYR A 227 -10.85 13.88 19.88
CA TYR A 227 -11.30 15.20 19.44
C TYR A 227 -11.11 15.43 17.94
N ALA A 228 -9.99 14.93 17.37
CA ALA A 228 -9.66 15.07 15.96
C ALA A 228 -10.68 14.38 15.04
N ARG A 229 -11.18 13.19 15.41
CA ARG A 229 -12.23 12.46 14.69
C ARG A 229 -13.50 13.28 14.49
N HIS A 230 -13.77 14.18 15.42
CA HIS A 230 -14.93 15.08 15.37
C HIS A 230 -14.59 16.46 14.80
N GLY A 231 -13.45 16.61 14.14
CA GLY A 231 -13.07 17.82 13.41
C GLY A 231 -12.59 19.00 14.27
N ARG A 232 -12.19 18.77 15.54
CA ARG A 232 -11.59 19.80 16.39
C ARG A 232 -10.30 20.32 15.81
N ARG A 233 -10.13 21.62 15.65
CA ARG A 233 -8.87 22.29 15.32
C ARG A 233 -7.96 22.39 16.54
N PHE A 234 -6.64 22.24 16.32
CA PHE A 234 -5.67 22.30 17.41
C PHE A 234 -4.87 23.59 17.36
N LYS A 235 -4.71 24.24 18.53
CA LYS A 235 -3.89 25.44 18.71
C LYS A 235 -2.41 25.09 18.92
N ASN A 236 -2.13 23.96 19.55
CA ASN A 236 -0.76 23.45 19.68
C ASN A 236 -0.26 23.03 18.31
N LYS A 237 0.89 23.58 17.89
CA LYS A 237 1.43 23.38 16.54
C LYS A 237 1.87 21.93 16.28
N ASP A 238 2.41 21.26 17.30
CA ASP A 238 2.91 19.89 17.15
C ASP A 238 1.75 18.90 16.98
N ILE A 239 0.68 19.10 17.78
CA ILE A 239 -0.56 18.30 17.65
C ILE A 239 -1.23 18.59 16.30
N ALA A 240 -1.30 19.85 15.90
CA ALA A 240 -1.89 20.25 14.63
C ALA A 240 -1.14 19.64 13.43
N ALA A 241 0.20 19.67 13.46
CA ALA A 241 1.05 19.08 12.43
C ALA A 241 0.86 17.54 12.36
N TYR A 242 0.85 16.88 13.52
CA TYR A 242 0.62 15.42 13.57
C TYR A 242 -0.70 15.00 12.92
N PHE A 243 -1.81 15.69 13.24
CA PHE A 243 -3.09 15.35 12.65
C PHE A 243 -3.24 15.81 11.20
N ALA A 244 -2.57 16.89 10.79
CA ALA A 244 -2.59 17.32 9.39
C ALA A 244 -2.03 16.28 8.40
N GLU A 245 -1.20 15.34 8.88
CA GLU A 245 -0.67 14.21 8.11
C GLU A 245 -1.64 13.01 8.04
N LYS A 246 -2.81 13.09 8.68
CA LYS A 246 -3.78 11.99 8.72
C LYS A 246 -4.89 12.21 7.68
N ASP A 247 -5.06 11.27 6.77
CA ASP A 247 -6.06 11.33 5.68
C ASP A 247 -7.50 11.45 6.19
N TRP A 248 -7.77 10.98 7.41
CA TRP A 248 -9.08 11.02 8.04
C TRP A 248 -9.38 12.30 8.81
N TYR A 249 -8.39 13.19 9.02
CA TYR A 249 -8.57 14.40 9.82
C TYR A 249 -9.08 15.58 8.96
N TYR A 250 -10.30 16.02 9.24
CA TYR A 250 -10.95 17.17 8.59
C TYR A 250 -11.21 18.29 9.60
N PRO A 251 -10.29 19.25 9.82
CA PRO A 251 -10.43 20.29 10.81
C PRO A 251 -11.54 21.28 10.43
N SER A 252 -12.72 21.14 11.03
CA SER A 252 -13.92 21.91 10.71
C SER A 252 -14.38 22.82 11.85
N ILE A 253 -14.07 22.47 13.13
CA ILE A 253 -14.60 23.14 14.32
C ILE A 253 -13.47 23.83 15.09
N ASP A 254 -13.63 25.13 15.39
CA ASP A 254 -12.65 25.85 16.19
C ASP A 254 -12.54 25.26 17.60
N ALA A 255 -11.32 25.20 18.14
CA ALA A 255 -11.04 24.60 19.44
C ALA A 255 -11.93 25.14 20.56
N SER A 256 -12.15 26.46 20.62
CA SER A 256 -12.98 27.09 21.64
C SER A 256 -14.46 26.74 21.52
N VAL A 257 -14.96 26.58 20.30
CA VAL A 257 -16.33 26.15 20.03
C VAL A 257 -16.53 24.70 20.41
N PHE A 258 -15.57 23.84 20.00
CA PHE A 258 -15.59 22.43 20.33
C PHE A 258 -15.54 22.21 21.85
N ASP A 259 -14.56 22.84 22.53
CA ASP A 259 -14.33 22.67 23.96
C ASP A 259 -15.52 23.13 24.82
N ALA A 260 -16.27 24.15 24.35
CA ALA A 260 -17.48 24.61 25.01
C ALA A 260 -18.70 23.70 24.81
N ASN A 261 -18.66 22.80 23.80
CA ASN A 261 -19.81 21.97 23.40
C ASN A 261 -19.45 20.49 23.27
N GLN A 262 -18.46 19.99 24.01
CA GLN A 262 -17.95 18.61 23.89
C GLN A 262 -19.05 17.56 23.96
N ASN A 263 -20.03 17.73 24.85
CA ASN A 263 -21.15 16.81 25.04
C ASN A 263 -22.07 16.71 23.80
N SER A 264 -21.97 17.64 22.85
CA SER A 264 -22.75 17.61 21.60
C SER A 264 -22.02 16.90 20.47
N TYR A 265 -20.70 16.71 20.61
CA TYR A 265 -19.86 16.11 19.60
C TYR A 265 -19.38 14.70 19.97
N LEU A 266 -19.16 14.44 21.26
CA LEU A 266 -18.60 13.20 21.77
C LEU A 266 -19.66 12.31 22.38
N SER A 267 -19.51 11.00 22.22
CA SER A 267 -20.29 10.02 22.96
C SER A 267 -19.91 9.99 24.45
N GLU A 268 -20.74 9.37 25.28
CA GLU A 268 -20.43 9.20 26.70
C GLU A 268 -19.13 8.41 26.93
N ASP A 269 -18.86 7.40 26.10
CA ASP A 269 -17.65 6.59 26.21
C ASP A 269 -16.42 7.37 25.76
N GLU A 270 -16.51 8.20 24.72
CA GLU A 270 -15.41 9.08 24.28
C GLU A 270 -15.08 10.14 25.32
N LEU A 271 -16.08 10.75 25.96
CA LEU A 271 -15.90 11.70 27.06
C LEU A 271 -15.21 11.03 28.26
N TYR A 272 -15.68 9.83 28.62
CA TYR A 272 -15.05 9.02 29.67
C TYR A 272 -13.60 8.73 29.30
N ASN A 273 -13.33 8.22 28.09
CA ASN A 273 -12.00 7.81 27.64
C ASN A 273 -11.01 8.97 27.62
N ALA A 274 -11.41 10.14 27.12
CA ALA A 274 -10.56 11.33 27.15
C ALA A 274 -10.15 11.73 28.58
N THR A 275 -11.09 11.67 29.52
CA THR A 275 -10.84 11.98 30.93
C THR A 275 -9.98 10.90 31.59
N PHE A 276 -10.27 9.63 31.31
CA PHE A 276 -9.55 8.48 31.83
C PHE A 276 -8.08 8.48 31.39
N MET A 277 -7.82 8.70 30.11
CA MET A 277 -6.46 8.82 29.57
C MET A 277 -5.69 9.95 30.20
N LEU A 278 -6.30 11.14 30.38
CA LEU A 278 -5.65 12.25 31.06
C LEU A 278 -5.30 11.93 32.51
N GLY A 279 -6.21 11.24 33.21
CA GLY A 279 -5.97 10.78 34.59
C GLY A 279 -4.84 9.75 34.66
N TYR A 280 -4.81 8.79 33.76
CA TYR A 280 -3.75 7.79 33.67
C TYR A 280 -2.39 8.43 33.34
N GLU A 281 -2.36 9.35 32.35
CA GLU A 281 -1.17 10.12 31.98
C GLU A 281 -0.55 10.85 33.17
N LYS A 282 -1.36 11.56 33.95
CA LYS A 282 -0.92 12.26 35.16
C LYS A 282 -0.41 11.33 36.26
N ARG A 283 -1.05 10.14 36.45
CA ARG A 283 -0.59 9.16 37.43
C ARG A 283 0.75 8.54 37.01
N LYS A 284 0.89 8.20 35.73
CA LYS A 284 2.07 7.48 35.22
C LYS A 284 3.29 8.39 35.04
N PHE A 285 3.10 9.63 34.59
CA PHE A 285 4.18 10.56 34.22
C PHE A 285 4.24 11.84 35.09
N GLY A 286 3.37 11.99 36.07
CA GLY A 286 3.33 13.11 36.99
C GLY A 286 2.69 14.41 36.44
N LYS A 287 2.49 14.50 35.12
CA LYS A 287 1.87 15.64 34.43
C LYS A 287 1.27 15.22 33.11
N SER A 288 0.50 16.08 32.44
CA SER A 288 0.14 15.93 31.04
C SER A 288 1.35 16.29 30.15
N TYR A 289 1.38 15.74 28.93
CA TYR A 289 2.47 15.96 27.98
C TYR A 289 2.52 17.42 27.48
N TYR A 290 1.35 18.05 27.29
CA TYR A 290 1.15 19.47 27.00
C TYR A 290 0.25 20.13 28.03
#